data_f8e560fd7ed1358d1c7ab657de4b41e5
#
_entry.id   f8e560fd7ed1358d1c7ab657de4b41e5
#
_cell.length_a   1.000
_cell.length_b   1.000
_cell.length_c   1.000
_cell.angle_alpha   90.00
_cell.angle_beta   90.00
_cell.angle_gamma   90.00
#
_symmetry.space_group_name_H-M   'P 1'
#
loop_
_entity.id
_entity.type
_entity.pdbx_description
1 polymer ?
#
loop_
_entity_poly.entity_id
_entity_poly.type
_entity_poly.pdbx_seq_one_letter_code
_entity_poly.pdbx_strand_id
1 'polypeptide(L)'
;MKPFENIATEIIILVHEWESKLLLLSDEMITQRRNLQNRTIKQIVGHMVDSASNNTHRVVHLQYRELPLRFPNYATYGNNERWIAIQNYQDENWENLVQHWKFSNLHFAHIIQNINPEMLKNQWISDVGEKITLKKMVESYLPHFKLH
;
A
#
# COMPACT_ATOMS: atom_id res chain seq x y z
N MET A 1 6.11 -24.37 -2.82
CA MET A 1 6.37 -23.04 -2.23
C MET A 1 5.47 -22.01 -2.91
N LYS A 2 4.86 -21.16 -2.12
CA LYS A 2 4.01 -20.09 -2.66
C LYS A 2 4.89 -18.96 -3.23
N PRO A 3 4.51 -18.37 -4.39
CA PRO A 3 5.40 -17.47 -5.11
C PRO A 3 5.86 -16.22 -4.35
N PHE A 4 5.05 -15.72 -3.42
CA PHE A 4 5.33 -14.46 -2.71
C PHE A 4 5.52 -14.64 -1.20
N GLU A 5 5.86 -15.84 -0.76
CA GLU A 5 6.03 -16.11 0.67
C GLU A 5 7.11 -15.23 1.29
N ASN A 6 8.23 -15.03 0.59
CA ASN A 6 9.30 -14.17 1.09
C ASN A 6 8.89 -12.71 1.22
N ILE A 7 8.15 -12.19 0.23
CA ILE A 7 7.65 -10.81 0.25
C ILE A 7 6.65 -10.63 1.40
N ALA A 8 5.71 -11.56 1.54
CA ALA A 8 4.73 -11.52 2.61
C ALA A 8 5.38 -11.57 3.99
N THR A 9 6.34 -12.46 4.18
CA THR A 9 7.08 -12.58 5.44
C THR A 9 7.80 -11.28 5.79
N GLU A 10 8.44 -10.65 4.81
CA GLU A 10 9.16 -9.39 5.02
C GLU A 10 8.21 -8.24 5.37
N ILE A 11 7.04 -8.16 4.73
CA ILE A 11 6.01 -7.18 5.09
C ILE A 11 5.59 -7.37 6.54
N ILE A 12 5.32 -8.60 6.96
CA ILE A 12 4.90 -8.92 8.32
C ILE A 12 5.97 -8.48 9.34
N ILE A 13 7.23 -8.79 9.07
CA ILE A 13 8.35 -8.41 9.94
C ILE A 13 8.43 -6.90 10.07
N LEU A 14 8.39 -6.17 8.95
CA LEU A 14 8.47 -4.71 8.95
C LEU A 14 7.29 -4.06 9.68
N VAL A 15 6.09 -4.59 9.50
CA VAL A 15 4.90 -4.08 10.18
C VAL A 15 5.05 -4.21 11.70
N HIS A 16 5.46 -5.36 12.18
CA HIS A 16 5.64 -5.58 13.61
C HIS A 16 6.79 -4.75 14.20
N GLU A 17 7.88 -4.60 13.44
CA GLU A 17 9.02 -3.78 13.86
C GLU A 17 8.64 -2.31 13.98
N TRP A 18 7.92 -1.77 13.00
CA TRP A 18 7.59 -0.35 12.97
C TRP A 18 6.36 0.03 13.77
N GLU A 19 5.45 -0.89 14.07
CA GLU A 19 4.27 -0.57 14.87
C GLU A 19 4.65 0.08 16.21
N SER A 20 5.54 -0.55 16.95
CA SER A 20 5.98 -0.02 18.24
C SER A 20 6.71 1.31 18.12
N LYS A 21 7.54 1.46 17.08
CA LYS A 21 8.26 2.72 16.81
C LYS A 21 7.30 3.86 16.49
N LEU A 22 6.30 3.61 15.65
CA LEU A 22 5.30 4.61 15.28
C LEU A 22 4.47 5.06 16.48
N LEU A 23 4.08 4.12 17.34
CA LEU A 23 3.27 4.43 18.52
C LEU A 23 4.03 5.25 19.58
N LEU A 24 5.37 5.23 19.54
CA LEU A 24 6.21 6.00 20.46
C LEU A 24 6.46 7.45 19.99
N LEU A 25 6.10 7.80 18.77
CA LEU A 25 6.33 9.16 18.26
C LEU A 25 5.41 10.16 18.96
N SER A 26 5.95 11.36 19.23
CA SER A 26 5.16 12.44 19.83
C SER A 26 4.15 13.02 18.83
N ASP A 27 3.10 13.63 19.35
CA ASP A 27 2.09 14.32 18.52
C ASP A 27 2.73 15.38 17.62
N GLU A 28 3.67 16.15 18.15
CA GLU A 28 4.39 17.16 17.38
C GLU A 28 5.13 16.54 16.18
N MET A 29 5.83 15.42 16.38
CA MET A 29 6.55 14.77 15.31
C MET A 29 5.64 14.25 14.19
N ILE A 30 4.50 13.68 14.56
CA ILE A 30 3.60 13.08 13.56
C ILE A 30 2.75 14.11 12.81
N THR A 31 2.53 15.30 13.39
CA THR A 31 1.65 16.32 12.80
C THR A 31 2.38 17.49 12.18
N GLN A 32 3.63 17.74 12.53
CA GLN A 32 4.35 18.96 12.12
C GLN A 32 5.58 18.70 11.28
N ARG A 33 6.30 17.61 11.53
CA ARG A 33 7.49 17.28 10.77
C ARG A 33 7.11 16.81 9.37
N ARG A 34 7.75 17.39 8.34
CA ARG A 34 7.43 17.09 6.94
C ARG A 34 8.64 16.52 6.19
N ASN A 35 8.37 15.63 5.24
CA ASN A 35 9.38 15.10 4.35
C ASN A 35 9.57 15.99 3.11
N LEU A 36 10.38 15.53 2.15
CA LEU A 36 10.64 16.25 0.90
C LEU A 36 9.38 16.42 0.03
N GLN A 37 8.37 15.58 0.20
CA GLN A 37 7.09 15.70 -0.51
C GLN A 37 6.10 16.60 0.24
N ASN A 38 6.56 17.28 1.28
CA ASN A 38 5.74 18.14 2.15
C ASN A 38 4.61 17.38 2.86
N ARG A 39 4.82 16.12 3.18
CA ARG A 39 3.86 15.29 3.93
C ARG A 39 4.30 15.12 5.38
N THR A 40 3.33 15.20 6.29
CA THR A 40 3.56 14.85 7.69
C THR A 40 3.65 13.32 7.83
N ILE A 41 4.14 12.84 8.96
CA ILE A 41 4.20 11.40 9.22
C ILE A 41 2.80 10.78 9.18
N LYS A 42 1.78 11.46 9.72
CA LYS A 42 0.38 11.00 9.60
C LYS A 42 -0.05 10.83 8.14
N GLN A 43 0.30 11.79 7.31
CA GLN A 43 -0.04 11.73 5.87
C GLN A 43 0.72 10.62 5.14
N ILE A 44 1.96 10.36 5.53
CA ILE A 44 2.76 9.26 4.95
C ILE A 44 2.13 7.91 5.33
N VAL A 45 1.78 7.71 6.59
CA VAL A 45 1.14 6.47 7.03
C VAL A 45 -0.22 6.28 6.34
N GLY A 46 -1.00 7.36 6.21
CA GLY A 46 -2.26 7.33 5.46
C GLY A 46 -2.05 6.97 3.99
N HIS A 47 -1.04 7.52 3.36
CA HIS A 47 -0.69 7.16 1.98
C HIS A 47 -0.35 5.66 1.85
N MET A 48 0.33 5.10 2.85
CA MET A 48 0.63 3.67 2.86
C MET A 48 -0.63 2.81 3.05
N VAL A 49 -1.62 3.29 3.78
CA VAL A 49 -2.95 2.66 3.85
C VAL A 49 -3.60 2.67 2.47
N ASP A 50 -3.55 3.80 1.77
CA ASP A 50 -4.09 3.90 0.41
C ASP A 50 -3.41 2.93 -0.55
N SER A 51 -2.09 2.79 -0.44
CA SER A 51 -1.33 1.83 -1.24
C SER A 51 -1.76 0.40 -0.95
N ALA A 52 -1.90 0.02 0.31
CA ALA A 52 -2.34 -1.32 0.69
C ALA A 52 -3.75 -1.61 0.17
N SER A 53 -4.69 -0.70 0.35
CA SER A 53 -6.08 -0.90 -0.06
C SER A 53 -6.23 -0.98 -1.58
N ASN A 54 -5.56 -0.10 -2.32
CA ASN A 54 -5.63 -0.10 -3.78
C ASN A 54 -4.93 -1.33 -4.38
N ASN A 55 -3.80 -1.74 -3.82
CA ASN A 55 -3.12 -2.95 -4.29
C ASN A 55 -3.89 -4.22 -3.92
N THR A 56 -4.52 -4.28 -2.77
CA THR A 56 -5.44 -5.37 -2.40
C THR A 56 -6.55 -5.49 -3.44
N HIS A 57 -7.19 -4.38 -3.77
CA HIS A 57 -8.25 -4.31 -4.77
C HIS A 57 -7.77 -4.86 -6.13
N ARG A 58 -6.60 -4.40 -6.59
CA ARG A 58 -6.02 -4.84 -7.86
C ARG A 58 -5.68 -6.33 -7.86
N VAL A 59 -5.04 -6.82 -6.79
CA VAL A 59 -4.67 -8.24 -6.68
C VAL A 59 -5.91 -9.12 -6.76
N VAL A 60 -6.98 -8.75 -6.09
CA VAL A 60 -8.23 -9.51 -6.13
C VAL A 60 -8.84 -9.49 -7.52
N HIS A 61 -9.01 -8.31 -8.12
CA HIS A 61 -9.63 -8.19 -9.45
C HIS A 61 -8.85 -8.92 -10.54
N LEU A 62 -7.53 -8.86 -10.51
CA LEU A 62 -6.69 -9.49 -11.54
C LEU A 62 -6.77 -11.01 -11.53
N GLN A 63 -7.32 -11.61 -10.50
CA GLN A 63 -7.43 -13.07 -10.41
C GLN A 63 -8.74 -13.63 -10.93
N TYR A 64 -9.77 -12.79 -11.17
CA TYR A 64 -11.07 -13.33 -11.59
C TYR A 64 -11.76 -12.58 -12.73
N ARG A 65 -11.28 -11.40 -13.09
CA ARG A 65 -11.95 -10.59 -14.12
C ARG A 65 -11.33 -10.80 -15.50
N GLU A 66 -12.10 -10.43 -16.51
CA GLU A 66 -11.58 -10.41 -17.88
C GLU A 66 -10.50 -9.36 -18.05
N LEU A 67 -9.50 -9.66 -18.84
CA LEU A 67 -8.29 -8.88 -19.01
C LEU A 67 -8.19 -8.29 -20.42
N PRO A 68 -7.48 -7.19 -20.60
CA PRO A 68 -6.81 -6.39 -19.57
C PRO A 68 -7.76 -5.51 -18.77
N LEU A 69 -7.39 -5.14 -17.54
CA LEU A 69 -8.19 -4.28 -16.68
C LEU A 69 -7.60 -2.87 -16.60
N ARG A 70 -8.48 -1.89 -16.46
CA ARG A 70 -8.10 -0.53 -16.07
C ARG A 70 -8.64 -0.24 -14.69
N PHE A 71 -7.81 0.37 -13.84
CA PHE A 71 -8.21 0.77 -12.50
C PHE A 71 -8.23 2.30 -12.39
N PRO A 72 -9.08 2.85 -11.50
CA PRO A 72 -9.00 4.27 -11.19
C PRO A 72 -7.58 4.62 -10.73
N ASN A 73 -7.11 5.77 -11.19
CA ASN A 73 -5.79 6.25 -10.82
C ASN A 73 -5.85 6.93 -9.45
N TYR A 74 -5.17 6.32 -8.45
CA TYR A 74 -5.07 6.95 -7.12
C TYR A 74 -3.69 7.58 -6.88
N ALA A 75 -2.71 7.37 -7.76
CA ALA A 75 -1.30 7.62 -7.43
C ALA A 75 -0.65 8.73 -8.25
N THR A 76 -1.06 8.97 -9.49
CA THR A 76 -0.41 9.92 -10.38
C THR A 76 -1.25 11.18 -10.61
N TYR A 77 -0.67 12.19 -11.28
CA TYR A 77 -1.37 13.45 -11.61
C TYR A 77 -1.94 14.18 -10.39
N GLY A 78 -1.24 14.10 -9.24
CA GLY A 78 -1.68 14.74 -8.00
C GLY A 78 -2.77 13.99 -7.25
N ASN A 79 -3.15 12.79 -7.69
CA ASN A 79 -4.20 12.01 -7.03
C ASN A 79 -3.79 11.53 -5.65
N ASN A 80 -2.51 11.27 -5.41
CA ASN A 80 -2.01 10.95 -4.06
C ASN A 80 -2.38 12.02 -3.06
N GLU A 81 -2.15 13.28 -3.41
CA GLU A 81 -2.44 14.42 -2.53
C GLU A 81 -3.94 14.59 -2.33
N ARG A 82 -4.76 14.33 -3.37
CA ARG A 82 -6.22 14.34 -3.25
C ARG A 82 -6.71 13.25 -2.30
N TRP A 83 -6.18 12.05 -2.40
CA TRP A 83 -6.54 10.94 -1.52
C TRP A 83 -6.19 11.27 -0.07
N ILE A 84 -5.02 11.81 0.18
CA ILE A 84 -4.59 12.22 1.51
C ILE A 84 -5.49 13.32 2.07
N ALA A 85 -5.79 14.33 1.26
CA ALA A 85 -6.58 15.49 1.69
C ALA A 85 -8.05 15.13 1.93
N ILE A 86 -8.66 14.39 1.01
CA ILE A 86 -10.09 14.02 1.13
C ILE A 86 -10.34 13.14 2.35
N GLN A 87 -9.43 12.23 2.66
CA GLN A 87 -9.54 11.36 3.82
C GLN A 87 -9.13 12.05 5.12
N ASN A 88 -8.51 13.23 5.01
CA ASN A 88 -8.08 14.02 6.17
C ASN A 88 -7.28 13.23 7.21
N TYR A 89 -6.25 12.53 6.74
CA TYR A 89 -5.39 11.75 7.63
C TYR A 89 -4.72 12.60 8.71
N GLN A 90 -4.52 13.90 8.44
CA GLN A 90 -3.89 14.81 9.38
C GLN A 90 -4.66 14.92 10.71
N ASP A 91 -5.98 14.79 10.67
CA ASP A 91 -6.84 14.90 11.83
C ASP A 91 -7.34 13.54 12.36
N GLU A 92 -6.88 12.44 11.79
CA GLU A 92 -7.27 11.11 12.25
C GLU A 92 -6.55 10.75 13.56
N ASN A 93 -7.23 10.01 14.43
CA ASN A 93 -6.61 9.46 15.63
C ASN A 93 -5.39 8.62 15.27
N TRP A 94 -4.25 8.94 15.87
CA TRP A 94 -2.98 8.30 15.52
C TRP A 94 -2.96 6.80 15.78
N GLU A 95 -3.46 6.35 16.92
CA GLU A 95 -3.51 4.93 17.23
C GLU A 95 -4.38 4.16 16.23
N ASN A 96 -5.54 4.72 15.89
CA ASN A 96 -6.42 4.11 14.89
C ASN A 96 -5.76 4.04 13.53
N LEU A 97 -5.05 5.10 13.13
CA LEU A 97 -4.37 5.13 11.83
C LEU A 97 -3.23 4.11 11.78
N VAL A 98 -2.43 4.00 12.84
CA VAL A 98 -1.36 3.00 12.92
C VAL A 98 -1.94 1.58 12.86
N GLN A 99 -3.04 1.32 13.56
CA GLN A 99 -3.69 0.01 13.53
C GLN A 99 -4.27 -0.28 12.13
N HIS A 100 -4.86 0.71 11.49
CA HIS A 100 -5.36 0.55 10.12
C HIS A 100 -4.20 0.26 9.14
N TRP A 101 -3.10 0.98 9.24
CA TRP A 101 -1.88 0.71 8.48
C TRP A 101 -1.38 -0.72 8.71
N LYS A 102 -1.30 -1.14 9.96
CA LYS A 102 -0.87 -2.48 10.34
C LYS A 102 -1.75 -3.56 9.71
N PHE A 103 -3.05 -3.50 9.96
CA PHE A 103 -3.94 -4.55 9.52
C PHE A 103 -4.18 -4.54 8.01
N SER A 104 -4.14 -3.39 7.35
CA SER A 104 -4.21 -3.31 5.89
C SER A 104 -3.02 -4.00 5.24
N ASN A 105 -1.83 -3.81 5.77
CA ASN A 105 -0.61 -4.43 5.24
C ASN A 105 -0.51 -5.91 5.60
N LEU A 106 -0.90 -6.31 6.80
CA LEU A 106 -0.98 -7.73 7.17
C LEU A 106 -1.99 -8.47 6.28
N HIS A 107 -3.12 -7.86 5.99
CA HIS A 107 -4.11 -8.43 5.10
C HIS A 107 -3.57 -8.54 3.66
N PHE A 108 -2.88 -7.51 3.18
CA PHE A 108 -2.23 -7.58 1.87
C PHE A 108 -1.21 -8.72 1.81
N ALA A 109 -0.40 -8.88 2.85
CA ALA A 109 0.56 -10.00 2.95
C ALA A 109 -0.17 -11.35 2.88
N HIS A 110 -1.30 -11.48 3.57
CA HIS A 110 -2.12 -12.68 3.53
C HIS A 110 -2.64 -12.96 2.11
N ILE A 111 -3.14 -11.94 1.44
CA ILE A 111 -3.69 -12.07 0.08
C ILE A 111 -2.63 -12.53 -0.90
N ILE A 112 -1.42 -11.94 -0.87
CA ILE A 112 -0.39 -12.32 -1.82
C ILE A 112 0.16 -13.73 -1.58
N GLN A 113 0.09 -14.23 -0.36
CA GLN A 113 0.45 -15.63 -0.07
C GLN A 113 -0.52 -16.62 -0.72
N ASN A 114 -1.74 -16.19 -0.99
CA ASN A 114 -2.81 -17.03 -1.50
C ASN A 114 -3.14 -16.78 -2.98
N ILE A 115 -2.31 -16.04 -3.69
CA ILE A 115 -2.49 -15.80 -5.12
C ILE A 115 -2.41 -17.14 -5.88
N ASN A 116 -3.35 -17.34 -6.79
CA ASN A 116 -3.27 -18.43 -7.74
C ASN A 116 -2.10 -18.19 -8.69
N PRO A 117 -1.07 -19.08 -8.69
CA PRO A 117 0.10 -18.89 -9.55
C PRO A 117 -0.22 -18.81 -11.04
N GLU A 118 -1.31 -19.39 -11.49
CA GLU A 118 -1.74 -19.33 -12.88
C GLU A 118 -2.12 -17.93 -13.33
N MET A 119 -2.43 -17.04 -12.38
CA MET A 119 -2.88 -15.68 -12.65
C MET A 119 -1.74 -14.64 -12.65
N LEU A 120 -0.51 -15.05 -12.38
CA LEU A 120 0.63 -14.13 -12.25
C LEU A 120 0.92 -13.32 -13.50
N LYS A 121 0.59 -13.85 -14.67
CA LYS A 121 0.78 -13.16 -15.97
C LYS A 121 -0.36 -12.20 -16.33
N ASN A 122 -1.43 -12.19 -15.56
CA ASN A 122 -2.55 -11.32 -15.82
C ASN A 122 -2.11 -9.85 -15.72
N GLN A 123 -2.60 -9.02 -16.62
CA GLN A 123 -2.13 -7.64 -16.78
C GLN A 123 -3.22 -6.63 -16.50
N TRP A 124 -2.83 -5.51 -15.92
CA TRP A 124 -3.64 -4.31 -15.90
C TRP A 124 -2.94 -3.19 -16.68
N ILE A 125 -3.72 -2.23 -17.11
CA ILE A 125 -3.22 -1.09 -17.89
C ILE A 125 -3.17 0.11 -16.96
N SER A 126 -1.98 0.69 -16.82
CA SER A 126 -1.79 1.90 -16.02
C SER A 126 -2.36 3.13 -16.77
N ASP A 127 -2.48 4.21 -16.05
CA ASP A 127 -2.94 5.50 -16.59
C ASP A 127 -2.01 6.09 -17.66
N VAL A 128 -0.75 5.64 -17.69
CA VAL A 128 0.20 6.00 -18.77
C VAL A 128 0.24 4.98 -19.90
N GLY A 129 -0.67 4.01 -19.89
CA GLY A 129 -0.78 3.01 -20.97
C GLY A 129 0.14 1.81 -20.83
N GLU A 130 0.91 1.69 -19.78
CA GLU A 130 1.76 0.53 -19.55
C GLU A 130 0.95 -0.69 -19.14
N LYS A 131 1.32 -1.86 -19.68
CA LYS A 131 0.77 -3.15 -19.25
C LYS A 131 1.62 -3.72 -18.14
N ILE A 132 1.04 -3.89 -16.96
CA ILE A 132 1.73 -4.37 -15.77
C ILE A 132 1.14 -5.71 -15.35
N THR A 133 1.99 -6.73 -15.19
CA THR A 133 1.53 -8.04 -14.74
C THR A 133 1.25 -8.05 -13.24
N LEU A 134 0.39 -8.95 -12.81
CA LEU A 134 0.13 -9.17 -11.38
C LEU A 134 1.44 -9.48 -10.65
N LYS A 135 2.29 -10.33 -11.23
CA LYS A 135 3.60 -10.65 -10.65
C LYS A 135 4.44 -9.39 -10.42
N LYS A 136 4.57 -8.54 -11.45
CA LYS A 136 5.37 -7.31 -11.36
C LYS A 136 4.82 -6.34 -10.32
N MET A 137 3.51 -6.22 -10.25
CA MET A 137 2.85 -5.34 -9.29
C MET A 137 3.17 -5.75 -7.85
N VAL A 138 3.08 -7.05 -7.54
CA VAL A 138 3.41 -7.56 -6.21
C VAL A 138 4.89 -7.39 -5.90
N GLU A 139 5.77 -7.70 -6.84
CA GLU A 139 7.22 -7.52 -6.67
C GLU A 139 7.62 -6.08 -6.42
N SER A 140 6.87 -5.12 -6.95
CA SER A 140 7.13 -3.70 -6.77
C SER A 140 6.63 -3.15 -5.44
N TYR A 141 5.76 -3.86 -4.75
CA TYR A 141 5.14 -3.38 -3.52
C TYR A 141 6.14 -3.22 -2.38
N LEU A 142 6.99 -4.20 -2.14
CA LEU A 142 7.92 -4.17 -1.02
C LEU A 142 8.95 -3.04 -1.11
N PRO A 143 9.60 -2.79 -2.26
CA PRO A 143 10.47 -1.61 -2.41
C PRO A 143 9.73 -0.30 -2.12
N HIS A 144 8.51 -0.14 -2.60
CA HIS A 144 7.68 1.03 -2.34
C HIS A 144 7.33 1.15 -0.85
N PHE A 145 6.99 0.05 -0.21
CA PHE A 145 6.70 -0.01 1.22
C PHE A 145 7.91 0.45 2.05
N LYS A 146 9.11 -0.02 1.70
CA LYS A 146 10.34 0.35 2.40
C LYS A 146 10.73 1.81 2.19
N LEU A 147 10.37 2.40 1.06
CA LEU A 147 10.68 3.79 0.74
C LEU A 147 10.02 4.78 1.71
N HIS A 148 8.87 4.44 2.23
CA HIS A 148 8.12 5.26 3.17
C HIS A 148 8.32 4.79 4.60
#